data_7dea7a57dd7f2ff09f68845d78fad8de
#
_entry.id   7dea7a57dd7f2ff09f68845d78fad8de
#
_cell.length_a   1.000
_cell.length_b   1.000
_cell.length_c   1.000
_cell.angle_alpha   90.00
_cell.angle_beta   90.00
_cell.angle_gamma   90.00
#
_symmetry.space_group_name_H-M   'P 1'
#
loop_
_entity.id
_entity.type
_entity.pdbx_description
1 polymer ?
#
loop_
_entity_poly.entity_id
_entity_poly.type
_entity_poly.pdbx_seq_one_letter_code
_entity_poly.pdbx_strand_id
1 'polypeptide(L)'
;EFRVLEMDVAKSMAERIRKGDKPVVMHSIYQPQQPDCLKYLSEQGVPVFGAVDEAVRTMGVLVEYSERRAALLEEAGSVPPELPAGRREKAEAIFARVRSEGRVNLVETEAREVLRAYGVDLAPHYLAATADEAAEMWEKIGGKAVMKIVSPDILHKTDAGGVALNIESAGAAREAFERLVANGRNYKADANIFGVMLTPMLKGGVECIIGSSWDSTFGPTVMFGLGGIFVEILKDVSFRVAPVNMPSCRRMVREINGLAMLQGARGSKPCDLEALAEAADFAYGGRTARHRGGRFEPRVRLRKGACRGGCPHRAAGALTENGFEGGPGFPALRRRDNFYLRVGKKYA
;
A
#
# COMPACT_ATOMS: atom_id res chain seq x y z
N GLU A 1 -47.97 6.85 41.12
CA GLU A 1 -46.91 7.80 41.58
C GLU A 1 -45.57 7.55 40.92
N PHE A 2 -45.11 6.30 40.73
CA PHE A 2 -43.84 6.00 40.07
C PHE A 2 -43.73 6.55 38.62
N ARG A 3 -44.81 6.49 37.84
CA ARG A 3 -44.81 6.96 36.44
C ARG A 3 -44.57 8.48 36.27
N VAL A 4 -45.01 9.28 37.24
CA VAL A 4 -44.85 10.74 37.20
C VAL A 4 -43.40 11.12 37.51
N LEU A 5 -42.79 10.46 38.49
CA LEU A 5 -41.38 10.65 38.82
C LEU A 5 -40.46 10.24 37.67
N GLU A 6 -40.77 9.17 36.98
CA GLU A 6 -39.99 8.72 35.80
C GLU A 6 -40.05 9.76 34.64
N MET A 7 -41.20 10.37 34.40
CA MET A 7 -41.34 11.39 33.36
C MET A 7 -40.59 12.68 33.70
N ASP A 8 -40.64 13.13 34.96
CA ASP A 8 -39.90 14.33 35.38
C ASP A 8 -38.39 14.13 35.34
N VAL A 9 -37.92 12.94 35.65
CA VAL A 9 -36.51 12.56 35.46
C VAL A 9 -36.15 12.56 33.98
N ALA A 10 -36.97 11.97 33.12
CA ALA A 10 -36.75 11.94 31.68
C ALA A 10 -36.68 13.36 31.08
N LYS A 11 -37.56 14.27 31.48
CA LYS A 11 -37.54 15.69 31.08
C LYS A 11 -36.27 16.39 31.52
N SER A 12 -35.88 16.21 32.79
CA SER A 12 -34.65 16.80 33.31
C SER A 12 -33.38 16.28 32.59
N MET A 13 -33.37 14.96 32.31
CA MET A 13 -32.27 14.37 31.55
C MET A 13 -32.19 14.91 30.11
N ALA A 14 -33.31 14.95 29.40
CA ALA A 14 -33.36 15.47 28.04
C ALA A 14 -32.90 16.93 27.98
N GLU A 15 -33.29 17.75 28.94
CA GLU A 15 -32.86 19.15 29.05
C GLU A 15 -31.33 19.25 29.27
N ARG A 16 -30.77 18.47 30.16
CA ARG A 16 -29.32 18.45 30.43
C ARG A 16 -28.53 17.96 29.24
N ILE A 17 -29.00 16.90 28.56
CA ILE A 17 -28.36 16.36 27.37
C ILE A 17 -28.35 17.39 26.25
N ARG A 18 -29.45 18.11 26.06
CA ARG A 18 -29.58 19.15 25.03
C ARG A 18 -28.66 20.36 25.29
N LYS A 19 -28.39 20.68 26.53
CA LYS A 19 -27.44 21.74 26.93
C LYS A 19 -25.97 21.30 26.88
N GLY A 20 -25.72 20.00 26.80
CA GLY A 20 -24.38 19.43 26.74
C GLY A 20 -23.83 19.39 25.31
N ASP A 21 -22.52 19.30 25.21
CA ASP A 21 -21.74 19.19 23.98
C ASP A 21 -21.32 17.75 23.67
N LYS A 22 -21.65 16.80 24.56
CA LYS A 22 -21.25 15.38 24.40
C LYS A 22 -22.43 14.54 23.96
N PRO A 23 -22.20 13.57 23.02
CA PRO A 23 -23.21 12.61 22.64
C PRO A 23 -23.54 11.73 23.84
N VAL A 24 -24.84 11.41 24.00
CA VAL A 24 -25.35 10.53 25.04
C VAL A 24 -26.22 9.47 24.41
N VAL A 25 -26.01 8.23 24.80
CA VAL A 25 -26.90 7.10 24.51
C VAL A 25 -27.35 6.50 25.84
N MET A 26 -28.52 5.94 25.84
CA MET A 26 -29.10 5.30 27.05
C MET A 26 -29.32 3.82 26.82
N HIS A 27 -29.19 3.05 27.88
CA HIS A 27 -29.63 1.68 27.95
C HIS A 27 -30.74 1.54 28.98
N SER A 28 -31.79 0.80 28.62
CA SER A 28 -32.85 0.43 29.57
C SER A 28 -33.39 -0.95 29.24
N ILE A 29 -33.46 -1.81 30.23
CA ILE A 29 -34.10 -3.15 30.13
C ILE A 29 -35.61 -3.07 29.84
N TYR A 30 -36.22 -1.91 30.06
CA TYR A 30 -37.62 -1.63 29.77
C TYR A 30 -37.84 -1.06 28.36
N GLN A 31 -36.81 -0.89 27.55
CA GLN A 31 -36.93 -0.36 26.20
C GLN A 31 -37.91 -1.16 25.33
N PRO A 32 -38.01 -2.52 25.41
CA PRO A 32 -38.97 -3.24 24.59
C PRO A 32 -40.44 -2.92 24.93
N GLN A 33 -40.76 -2.56 26.18
CA GLN A 33 -42.09 -2.18 26.63
C GLN A 33 -42.44 -0.72 26.28
N GLN A 34 -41.43 0.07 25.88
CA GLN A 34 -41.57 1.47 25.51
C GLN A 34 -42.43 2.32 26.48
N PRO A 35 -42.06 2.39 27.75
CA PRO A 35 -42.80 3.28 28.69
C PRO A 35 -42.69 4.73 28.25
N ASP A 36 -43.66 5.55 28.60
CA ASP A 36 -43.80 6.92 28.09
C ASP A 36 -42.56 7.79 28.34
N CYS A 37 -41.85 7.59 29.45
CA CYS A 37 -40.59 8.27 29.73
C CYS A 37 -39.49 7.95 28.73
N LEU A 38 -39.38 6.71 28.25
CA LEU A 38 -38.40 6.32 27.26
C LEU A 38 -38.79 6.78 25.85
N LYS A 39 -40.08 6.76 25.51
CA LYS A 39 -40.60 7.36 24.29
C LYS A 39 -40.26 8.83 24.23
N TYR A 40 -40.55 9.57 25.31
CA TYR A 40 -40.21 10.98 25.43
C TYR A 40 -38.72 11.26 25.19
N LEU A 41 -37.82 10.47 25.80
CA LEU A 41 -36.39 10.61 25.59
C LEU A 41 -35.99 10.39 24.10
N SER A 42 -36.56 9.35 23.48
CA SER A 42 -36.32 9.09 22.05
C SER A 42 -36.82 10.24 21.16
N GLU A 43 -38.01 10.79 21.45
CA GLU A 43 -38.56 11.98 20.74
C GLU A 43 -37.72 13.24 20.95
N GLN A 44 -37.02 13.34 22.08
CA GLN A 44 -36.05 14.42 22.34
C GLN A 44 -34.67 14.17 21.73
N GLY A 45 -34.50 13.11 20.92
CA GLY A 45 -33.26 12.79 20.22
C GLY A 45 -32.24 12.05 21.08
N VAL A 46 -32.65 11.47 22.21
CA VAL A 46 -31.79 10.61 23.04
C VAL A 46 -32.01 9.14 22.64
N PRO A 47 -31.06 8.49 21.99
CA PRO A 47 -31.18 7.08 21.60
C PRO A 47 -31.26 6.19 22.85
N VAL A 48 -32.27 5.33 22.91
CA VAL A 48 -32.46 4.36 24.01
C VAL A 48 -32.37 2.95 23.43
N PHE A 49 -31.49 2.14 24.00
CA PHE A 49 -31.22 0.78 23.55
C PHE A 49 -31.72 -0.24 24.61
N GLY A 50 -32.20 -1.39 24.14
CA GLY A 50 -32.58 -2.52 24.99
C GLY A 50 -31.40 -3.36 25.47
N ALA A 51 -30.26 -3.25 24.82
CA ALA A 51 -29.05 -3.98 25.13
C ALA A 51 -27.84 -3.04 25.33
N VAL A 52 -27.00 -3.34 26.32
CA VAL A 52 -25.82 -2.53 26.66
C VAL A 52 -24.80 -2.54 25.53
N ASP A 53 -24.58 -3.70 24.92
CA ASP A 53 -23.63 -3.88 23.83
C ASP A 53 -24.01 -3.06 22.59
N GLU A 54 -25.30 -2.90 22.28
CA GLU A 54 -25.78 -2.03 21.22
C GLU A 54 -25.51 -0.54 21.54
N ALA A 55 -25.76 -0.13 22.76
CA ALA A 55 -25.48 1.25 23.21
C ALA A 55 -23.97 1.56 23.11
N VAL A 56 -23.13 0.66 23.61
CA VAL A 56 -21.66 0.81 23.58
C VAL A 56 -21.15 0.81 22.12
N ARG A 57 -21.63 -0.09 21.28
CA ARG A 57 -21.27 -0.16 19.87
C ARG A 57 -21.65 1.12 19.12
N THR A 58 -22.86 1.64 19.37
CA THR A 58 -23.33 2.89 18.77
C THR A 58 -22.45 4.08 19.18
N MET A 59 -22.08 4.16 20.47
CA MET A 59 -21.15 5.19 20.93
C MET A 59 -19.77 5.03 20.28
N GLY A 60 -19.27 3.82 20.11
CA GLY A 60 -18.01 3.54 19.40
C GLY A 60 -18.03 4.07 17.96
N VAL A 61 -19.13 3.84 17.23
CA VAL A 61 -19.30 4.37 15.85
C VAL A 61 -19.31 5.90 15.83
N LEU A 62 -19.95 6.56 16.78
CA LEU A 62 -19.94 8.03 16.87
C LEU A 62 -18.55 8.60 17.14
N VAL A 63 -17.78 7.96 18.03
CA VAL A 63 -16.38 8.35 18.31
C VAL A 63 -15.55 8.17 17.04
N GLU A 64 -15.61 7.02 16.42
CA GLU A 64 -14.88 6.73 15.19
C GLU A 64 -15.24 7.72 14.06
N TYR A 65 -16.50 8.04 13.89
CA TYR A 65 -16.95 9.06 12.93
C TYR A 65 -16.34 10.43 13.24
N SER A 66 -16.37 10.84 14.52
CA SER A 66 -15.81 12.13 14.94
C SER A 66 -14.30 12.22 14.67
N GLU A 67 -13.55 11.18 15.00
CA GLU A 67 -12.12 11.08 14.74
C GLU A 67 -11.81 11.10 13.24
N ARG A 68 -12.54 10.32 12.45
CA ARG A 68 -12.40 10.31 10.98
C ARG A 68 -12.73 11.67 10.38
N ARG A 69 -13.80 12.31 10.85
CA ARG A 69 -14.18 13.65 10.39
C ARG A 69 -13.12 14.69 10.70
N ALA A 70 -12.59 14.71 11.92
CA ALA A 70 -11.50 15.60 12.31
C ALA A 70 -10.27 15.40 11.42
N ALA A 71 -9.90 14.14 11.20
CA ALA A 71 -8.80 13.76 10.33
C ALA A 71 -8.99 14.22 8.88
N LEU A 72 -10.20 14.07 8.32
CA LEU A 72 -10.50 14.54 6.96
C LEU A 72 -10.46 16.07 6.84
N LEU A 73 -10.89 16.80 7.89
CA LEU A 73 -10.79 18.26 7.92
C LEU A 73 -9.33 18.74 7.97
N GLU A 74 -8.47 18.05 8.73
CA GLU A 74 -7.03 18.29 8.75
C GLU A 74 -6.41 18.04 7.36
N GLU A 75 -6.80 16.95 6.71
CA GLU A 75 -6.34 16.63 5.34
C GLU A 75 -6.75 17.66 4.31
N ALA A 76 -7.99 18.15 4.38
CA ALA A 76 -8.52 19.12 3.42
C ALA A 76 -7.71 20.44 3.39
N GLY A 77 -7.06 20.79 4.49
CA GLY A 77 -6.16 21.94 4.59
C GLY A 77 -4.74 21.69 4.10
N SER A 78 -4.34 20.45 3.86
CA SER A 78 -2.97 20.12 3.47
C SER A 78 -2.80 20.14 1.95
N VAL A 79 -1.79 20.88 1.48
CA VAL A 79 -1.44 20.97 0.07
C VAL A 79 -0.43 19.86 -0.26
N PRO A 80 -0.72 18.97 -1.24
CA PRO A 80 0.28 18.02 -1.69
C PRO A 80 1.53 18.73 -2.21
N PRO A 81 2.74 18.25 -1.92
CA PRO A 81 3.96 18.88 -2.37
C PRO A 81 4.07 18.85 -3.90
N GLU A 82 4.61 19.91 -4.51
CA GLU A 82 4.87 19.96 -5.94
C GLU A 82 6.01 19.00 -6.33
N LEU A 83 5.83 18.30 -7.44
CA LEU A 83 6.89 17.48 -8.02
C LEU A 83 7.96 18.39 -8.65
N PRO A 84 9.26 18.15 -8.41
CA PRO A 84 10.31 18.84 -9.13
C PRO A 84 10.17 18.70 -10.64
N ALA A 85 10.41 19.78 -11.36
CA ALA A 85 10.34 19.81 -12.83
C ALA A 85 11.22 18.73 -13.47
N GLY A 86 10.82 18.23 -14.64
CA GLY A 86 11.55 17.26 -15.44
C GLY A 86 11.40 15.79 -15.01
N ARG A 87 10.78 15.51 -13.86
CA ARG A 87 10.59 14.11 -13.42
C ARG A 87 9.44 13.42 -14.13
N ARG A 88 8.39 14.18 -14.37
CA ARG A 88 7.22 13.71 -15.11
C ARG A 88 7.58 13.39 -16.55
N GLU A 89 8.30 14.27 -17.19
CA GLU A 89 8.71 14.15 -18.60
C GLU A 89 9.55 12.88 -18.83
N LYS A 90 10.47 12.55 -17.90
CA LYS A 90 11.25 11.31 -17.96
C LYS A 90 10.38 10.06 -17.87
N ALA A 91 9.44 10.05 -16.93
CA ALA A 91 8.51 8.92 -16.79
C ALA A 91 7.57 8.80 -18.00
N GLU A 92 7.04 9.91 -18.50
CA GLU A 92 6.18 9.93 -19.68
C GLU A 92 6.93 9.45 -20.94
N ALA A 93 8.22 9.76 -21.08
CA ALA A 93 9.03 9.24 -22.17
C ALA A 93 9.16 7.70 -22.11
N ILE A 94 9.35 7.12 -20.92
CA ILE A 94 9.38 5.66 -20.74
C ILE A 94 8.03 5.06 -21.11
N PHE A 95 6.93 5.62 -20.62
CA PHE A 95 5.59 5.13 -20.96
C PHE A 95 5.28 5.24 -22.46
N ALA A 96 5.68 6.34 -23.10
CA ALA A 96 5.50 6.53 -24.54
C ALA A 96 6.26 5.47 -25.35
N ARG A 97 7.51 5.17 -24.97
CA ARG A 97 8.32 4.11 -25.58
C ARG A 97 7.61 2.76 -25.46
N VAL A 98 7.21 2.36 -24.24
CA VAL A 98 6.55 1.08 -24.00
C VAL A 98 5.25 0.95 -24.78
N ARG A 99 4.46 2.03 -24.88
CA ARG A 99 3.24 2.05 -25.69
C ARG A 99 3.53 1.95 -27.21
N SER A 100 4.60 2.58 -27.69
CA SER A 100 4.99 2.48 -29.11
C SER A 100 5.42 1.07 -29.51
N GLU A 101 5.87 0.25 -28.55
CA GLU A 101 6.17 -1.17 -28.71
C GLU A 101 4.91 -2.06 -28.59
N GLY A 102 3.71 -1.47 -28.49
CA GLY A 102 2.44 -2.20 -28.33
C GLY A 102 2.23 -2.83 -26.95
N ARG A 103 3.10 -2.53 -25.99
CA ARG A 103 3.02 -3.05 -24.62
C ARG A 103 2.18 -2.14 -23.72
N VAL A 104 1.51 -2.74 -22.74
CA VAL A 104 0.76 -2.04 -21.70
C VAL A 104 1.39 -2.17 -20.32
N ASN A 105 2.35 -3.12 -20.17
CA ASN A 105 3.04 -3.38 -18.91
C ASN A 105 4.52 -3.00 -19.02
N LEU A 106 5.05 -2.39 -17.97
CA LEU A 106 6.49 -2.15 -17.82
C LEU A 106 7.17 -3.45 -17.36
N VAL A 107 8.36 -3.73 -17.89
CA VAL A 107 9.24 -4.72 -17.26
C VAL A 107 9.92 -4.11 -16.02
N GLU A 108 10.48 -4.96 -15.13
CA GLU A 108 11.02 -4.51 -13.83
C GLU A 108 12.10 -3.43 -13.98
N THR A 109 12.95 -3.49 -15.00
CA THR A 109 13.97 -2.48 -15.26
C THR A 109 13.39 -1.13 -15.63
N GLU A 110 12.40 -1.09 -16.52
CA GLU A 110 11.70 0.13 -16.93
C GLU A 110 10.94 0.76 -15.75
N ALA A 111 10.27 -0.06 -14.99
CA ALA A 111 9.57 0.39 -13.79
C ALA A 111 10.54 0.98 -12.75
N ARG A 112 11.75 0.39 -12.60
CA ARG A 112 12.81 0.96 -11.76
C ARG A 112 13.32 2.30 -12.29
N GLU A 113 13.42 2.48 -13.62
CA GLU A 113 13.76 3.76 -14.22
C GLU A 113 12.69 4.83 -13.93
N VAL A 114 11.42 4.49 -14.03
CA VAL A 114 10.31 5.38 -13.63
C VAL A 114 10.45 5.77 -12.16
N LEU A 115 10.63 4.82 -11.26
CA LEU A 115 10.81 5.08 -9.84
C LEU A 115 12.00 6.01 -9.57
N ARG A 116 13.14 5.77 -10.23
CA ARG A 116 14.32 6.65 -10.13
C ARG A 116 14.05 8.05 -10.68
N ALA A 117 13.34 8.17 -11.80
CA ALA A 117 12.94 9.47 -12.34
C ALA A 117 12.15 10.27 -11.31
N TYR A 118 11.34 9.61 -10.50
CA TYR A 118 10.63 10.22 -9.39
C TYR A 118 11.45 10.36 -8.10
N GLY A 119 12.70 9.94 -8.06
CA GLY A 119 13.63 10.14 -6.93
C GLY A 119 13.59 9.04 -5.89
N VAL A 120 13.06 7.86 -6.21
CA VAL A 120 13.15 6.67 -5.37
C VAL A 120 14.60 6.22 -5.29
N ASP A 121 15.14 6.10 -4.08
CA ASP A 121 16.46 5.51 -3.88
C ASP A 121 16.35 3.99 -3.91
N LEU A 122 16.64 3.42 -5.06
CA LEU A 122 16.60 1.98 -5.30
C LEU A 122 18.00 1.37 -5.16
N ALA A 123 18.06 0.16 -4.64
CA ALA A 123 19.28 -0.65 -4.72
C ALA A 123 19.79 -0.71 -6.18
N PRO A 124 21.11 -0.73 -6.40
CA PRO A 124 21.65 -0.84 -7.74
C PRO A 124 21.10 -2.09 -8.44
N HIS A 125 20.88 -1.98 -9.73
CA HIS A 125 20.50 -3.12 -10.55
C HIS A 125 21.21 -3.03 -11.89
N TYR A 126 21.45 -4.18 -12.48
CA TYR A 126 22.10 -4.35 -13.75
C TYR A 126 21.30 -5.32 -14.59
N LEU A 127 21.20 -5.06 -15.89
CA LEU A 127 20.60 -6.00 -16.86
C LEU A 127 21.70 -6.63 -17.67
N ALA A 128 21.83 -7.94 -17.62
CA ALA A 128 22.75 -8.74 -18.42
C ALA A 128 22.01 -9.35 -19.60
N ALA A 129 22.55 -9.23 -20.79
CA ALA A 129 22.07 -9.88 -22.01
C ALA A 129 22.80 -11.22 -22.28
N THR A 130 23.96 -11.43 -21.68
CA THR A 130 24.78 -12.64 -21.80
C THR A 130 25.24 -13.16 -20.44
N ALA A 131 25.68 -14.42 -20.40
CA ALA A 131 26.22 -15.05 -19.21
C ALA A 131 27.49 -14.36 -18.70
N ASP A 132 28.35 -13.88 -19.61
CA ASP A 132 29.58 -13.17 -19.28
C ASP A 132 29.27 -11.81 -18.66
N GLU A 133 28.34 -11.07 -19.24
CA GLU A 133 27.86 -9.81 -18.65
C GLU A 133 27.26 -10.04 -17.25
N ALA A 134 26.55 -11.15 -17.04
CA ALA A 134 26.03 -11.48 -15.72
C ALA A 134 27.14 -11.67 -14.67
N ALA A 135 28.25 -12.31 -15.04
CA ALA A 135 29.41 -12.44 -14.18
C ALA A 135 30.06 -11.08 -13.86
N GLU A 136 30.27 -10.23 -14.86
CA GLU A 136 30.84 -8.89 -14.64
C GLU A 136 29.92 -8.01 -13.75
N MET A 137 28.61 -8.12 -13.93
CA MET A 137 27.65 -7.39 -13.12
C MET A 137 27.59 -7.89 -11.69
N TRP A 138 27.79 -9.19 -11.48
CA TRP A 138 27.92 -9.74 -10.15
C TRP A 138 29.16 -9.17 -9.42
N GLU A 139 30.30 -9.03 -10.10
CA GLU A 139 31.49 -8.41 -9.52
C GLU A 139 31.24 -6.96 -9.11
N LYS A 140 30.50 -6.19 -9.91
CA LYS A 140 30.08 -4.82 -9.57
C LYS A 140 29.17 -4.73 -8.35
N ILE A 141 28.38 -5.79 -8.08
CA ILE A 141 27.55 -5.89 -6.88
C ILE A 141 28.40 -6.13 -5.64
N GLY A 142 29.48 -6.89 -5.76
CA GLY A 142 30.45 -7.13 -4.70
C GLY A 142 29.91 -7.96 -3.52
N GLY A 143 28.96 -8.85 -3.76
CA GLY A 143 28.36 -9.68 -2.72
C GLY A 143 27.24 -10.58 -3.22
N LYS A 144 26.46 -11.17 -2.30
CA LYS A 144 25.34 -12.02 -2.67
C LYS A 144 24.34 -11.26 -3.54
N ALA A 145 23.94 -11.86 -4.65
CA ALA A 145 23.00 -11.29 -5.59
C ALA A 145 21.72 -12.11 -5.73
N VAL A 146 20.69 -11.45 -6.23
CA VAL A 146 19.45 -12.05 -6.75
C VAL A 146 19.42 -11.81 -8.25
N MET A 147 19.09 -12.84 -8.99
CA MET A 147 18.95 -12.79 -10.44
C MET A 147 17.50 -13.09 -10.84
N LYS A 148 16.97 -12.32 -11.78
CA LYS A 148 15.59 -12.47 -12.27
C LYS A 148 15.52 -12.29 -13.77
N ILE A 149 14.77 -13.16 -14.44
CA ILE A 149 14.50 -13.00 -15.87
C ILE A 149 13.70 -11.71 -16.12
N VAL A 150 14.01 -11.02 -17.21
CA VAL A 150 13.31 -9.81 -17.66
C VAL A 150 12.65 -10.09 -19.00
N SER A 151 11.34 -10.16 -19.00
CA SER A 151 10.53 -10.43 -20.17
C SER A 151 9.14 -9.80 -20.01
N PRO A 152 8.60 -9.14 -21.05
CA PRO A 152 7.22 -8.68 -21.04
C PRO A 152 6.19 -9.82 -21.11
N ASP A 153 6.63 -11.01 -21.52
CA ASP A 153 5.79 -12.18 -21.75
C ASP A 153 5.73 -13.14 -20.56
N ILE A 154 6.65 -12.98 -19.57
CA ILE A 154 6.74 -13.81 -18.37
C ILE A 154 6.41 -12.94 -17.15
N LEU A 155 5.12 -12.88 -16.82
CA LEU A 155 4.62 -12.08 -15.70
C LEU A 155 4.92 -12.76 -14.35
N HIS A 156 4.72 -14.06 -14.25
CA HIS A 156 4.93 -14.85 -13.03
C HIS A 156 6.33 -15.48 -13.03
N LYS A 157 7.34 -14.68 -12.72
CA LYS A 157 8.75 -15.12 -12.78
C LYS A 157 9.06 -16.32 -11.89
N THR A 158 8.44 -16.41 -10.74
CA THR A 158 8.65 -17.52 -9.80
C THR A 158 8.12 -18.82 -10.37
N ASP A 159 6.92 -18.81 -10.96
CA ASP A 159 6.28 -20.00 -11.54
C ASP A 159 7.03 -20.50 -12.79
N ALA A 160 7.63 -19.57 -13.51
CA ALA A 160 8.50 -19.86 -14.65
C ALA A 160 9.91 -20.32 -14.25
N GLY A 161 10.23 -20.47 -12.96
CA GLY A 161 11.60 -20.72 -12.51
C GLY A 161 12.57 -19.59 -12.90
N GLY A 162 12.05 -18.39 -13.09
CA GLY A 162 12.77 -17.19 -13.58
C GLY A 162 13.46 -16.38 -12.47
N VAL A 163 13.63 -16.92 -11.25
CA VAL A 163 14.28 -16.25 -10.11
C VAL A 163 15.37 -17.17 -9.53
N ALA A 164 16.56 -16.63 -9.33
CA ALA A 164 17.67 -17.29 -8.63
C ALA A 164 18.14 -16.42 -7.48
N LEU A 165 18.27 -17.02 -6.31
CA LEU A 165 18.68 -16.38 -5.06
C LEU A 165 20.08 -16.85 -4.66
N ASN A 166 20.72 -16.12 -3.75
CA ASN A 166 22.01 -16.49 -3.16
C ASN A 166 23.11 -16.73 -4.20
N ILE A 167 23.21 -15.88 -5.21
CA ILE A 167 24.32 -15.93 -6.17
C ILE A 167 25.56 -15.37 -5.49
N GLU A 168 26.59 -16.21 -5.30
CA GLU A 168 27.75 -15.90 -4.45
C GLU A 168 29.08 -15.83 -5.22
N SER A 169 29.07 -16.08 -6.54
CA SER A 169 30.26 -16.00 -7.39
C SER A 169 29.91 -15.62 -8.83
N ALA A 170 30.91 -15.14 -9.57
CA ALA A 170 30.80 -14.87 -11.00
C ALA A 170 30.42 -16.13 -11.81
N GLY A 171 31.02 -17.30 -11.45
CA GLY A 171 30.66 -18.59 -12.05
C GLY A 171 29.20 -18.94 -11.82
N ALA A 172 28.73 -18.83 -10.57
CA ALA A 172 27.32 -19.06 -10.24
C ALA A 172 26.37 -18.08 -10.97
N ALA A 173 26.82 -16.87 -11.28
CA ALA A 173 26.04 -15.90 -12.04
C ALA A 173 25.89 -16.34 -13.50
N ARG A 174 26.96 -16.85 -14.15
CA ARG A 174 26.89 -17.45 -15.51
C ARG A 174 25.90 -18.61 -15.56
N GLU A 175 26.07 -19.60 -14.69
CA GLU A 175 25.19 -20.76 -14.64
C GLU A 175 23.73 -20.38 -14.37
N ALA A 176 23.51 -19.44 -13.46
CA ALA A 176 22.17 -18.94 -13.17
C ALA A 176 21.56 -18.21 -14.36
N PHE A 177 22.33 -17.42 -15.10
CA PHE A 177 21.85 -16.76 -16.33
C PHE A 177 21.32 -17.77 -17.34
N GLU A 178 22.14 -18.78 -17.69
CA GLU A 178 21.78 -19.81 -18.67
C GLU A 178 20.53 -20.59 -18.22
N ARG A 179 20.49 -20.98 -16.96
CA ARG A 179 19.33 -21.69 -16.38
C ARG A 179 18.07 -20.84 -16.42
N LEU A 180 18.14 -19.55 -16.04
CA LEU A 180 16.97 -18.67 -16.02
C LEU A 180 16.42 -18.42 -17.42
N VAL A 181 17.29 -18.25 -18.41
CA VAL A 181 16.89 -18.10 -19.83
C VAL A 181 16.27 -19.37 -20.35
N ALA A 182 16.87 -20.53 -20.06
CA ALA A 182 16.32 -21.84 -20.45
C ALA A 182 14.93 -22.07 -19.83
N ASN A 183 14.78 -21.80 -18.53
CA ASN A 183 13.49 -21.89 -17.83
C ASN A 183 12.43 -20.98 -18.46
N GLY A 184 12.79 -19.73 -18.80
CA GLY A 184 11.88 -18.79 -19.44
C GLY A 184 11.40 -19.29 -20.80
N ARG A 185 12.30 -19.86 -21.61
CA ARG A 185 11.96 -20.48 -22.91
C ARG A 185 11.13 -21.75 -22.77
N ASN A 186 11.38 -22.56 -21.74
CA ASN A 186 10.56 -23.75 -21.44
C ASN A 186 9.16 -23.37 -20.99
N TYR A 187 9.02 -22.28 -20.22
CA TYR A 187 7.73 -21.76 -19.78
C TYR A 187 6.91 -21.17 -20.93
N LYS A 188 7.56 -20.41 -21.82
CA LYS A 188 6.97 -19.84 -23.02
C LYS A 188 8.01 -19.74 -24.12
N ALA A 189 7.91 -20.64 -25.13
CA ALA A 189 8.93 -20.83 -26.14
C ALA A 189 9.19 -19.58 -27.02
N ASP A 190 8.16 -18.77 -27.25
CA ASP A 190 8.17 -17.53 -28.02
C ASP A 190 8.36 -16.27 -27.15
N ALA A 191 8.69 -16.42 -25.85
CA ALA A 191 8.86 -15.29 -24.96
C ALA A 191 9.97 -14.36 -25.45
N ASN A 192 9.69 -13.06 -25.48
CA ASN A 192 10.69 -12.03 -25.71
C ASN A 192 11.47 -11.79 -24.41
N ILE A 193 12.66 -12.37 -24.31
CA ILE A 193 13.52 -12.26 -23.13
C ILE A 193 14.54 -11.15 -23.35
N PHE A 194 14.45 -10.08 -22.58
CA PHE A 194 15.38 -8.93 -22.64
C PHE A 194 16.72 -9.22 -21.96
N GLY A 195 16.77 -10.26 -21.12
CA GLY A 195 17.95 -10.65 -20.36
C GLY A 195 17.61 -11.05 -18.92
N VAL A 196 18.61 -10.97 -18.05
CA VAL A 196 18.49 -11.28 -16.63
C VAL A 196 18.96 -10.07 -15.82
N MET A 197 18.11 -9.62 -14.92
CA MET A 197 18.44 -8.51 -14.01
C MET A 197 19.11 -9.05 -12.75
N LEU A 198 20.21 -8.40 -12.36
CA LEU A 198 20.94 -8.66 -11.11
C LEU A 198 20.70 -7.52 -10.14
N THR A 199 20.48 -7.86 -8.87
CA THR A 199 20.38 -6.91 -7.75
C THR A 199 21.12 -7.47 -6.54
N PRO A 200 21.68 -6.61 -5.65
CA PRO A 200 22.17 -7.07 -4.37
C PRO A 200 21.09 -7.81 -3.57
N MET A 201 21.46 -8.90 -2.93
CA MET A 201 20.56 -9.58 -2.01
C MET A 201 20.53 -8.83 -0.68
N LEU A 202 19.44 -8.18 -0.39
CA LEU A 202 19.25 -7.47 0.87
C LEU A 202 18.88 -8.44 1.99
N LYS A 203 19.47 -8.25 3.16
CA LYS A 203 19.20 -9.05 4.35
C LYS A 203 18.49 -8.18 5.39
N GLY A 204 17.57 -8.80 6.15
CA GLY A 204 16.85 -8.15 7.22
C GLY A 204 15.76 -7.17 6.73
N GLY A 205 15.09 -6.54 7.68
CA GLY A 205 13.99 -5.61 7.42
C GLY A 205 12.63 -6.30 7.31
N VAL A 206 11.58 -5.48 7.33
CA VAL A 206 10.19 -5.90 7.12
C VAL A 206 9.81 -5.57 5.69
N GLU A 207 9.22 -6.54 5.01
CA GLU A 207 8.73 -6.34 3.65
C GLU A 207 7.38 -5.64 3.69
N CYS A 208 7.27 -4.53 2.95
CA CYS A 208 6.03 -3.79 2.77
C CYS A 208 5.65 -3.74 1.30
N ILE A 209 4.37 -3.66 1.04
CA ILE A 209 3.82 -3.42 -0.30
C ILE A 209 3.14 -2.05 -0.34
N ILE A 210 3.46 -1.27 -1.34
CA ILE A 210 2.78 -0.02 -1.65
C ILE A 210 2.37 -0.10 -3.12
N GLY A 211 1.12 0.21 -3.40
CA GLY A 211 0.61 0.12 -4.76
C GLY A 211 -0.44 1.15 -5.05
N SER A 212 -0.76 1.33 -6.31
CA SER A 212 -1.94 2.06 -6.73
C SER A 212 -2.73 1.25 -7.75
N SER A 213 -4.04 1.39 -7.69
CA SER A 213 -4.96 0.71 -8.60
C SER A 213 -6.11 1.63 -8.95
N TRP A 214 -6.76 1.34 -10.05
CA TRP A 214 -7.99 2.04 -10.42
C TRP A 214 -9.19 1.23 -9.94
N ASP A 215 -9.98 1.82 -9.04
CA ASP A 215 -11.29 1.28 -8.66
C ASP A 215 -12.38 1.86 -9.58
N SER A 216 -13.33 1.02 -9.99
CA SER A 216 -14.39 1.44 -10.92
C SER A 216 -15.36 2.46 -10.33
N THR A 217 -15.51 2.50 -9.03
CA THR A 217 -16.42 3.38 -8.29
C THR A 217 -15.71 4.60 -7.73
N PHE A 218 -14.54 4.38 -7.11
CA PHE A 218 -13.81 5.42 -6.40
C PHE A 218 -12.69 6.07 -7.21
N GLY A 219 -12.37 5.51 -8.38
CA GLY A 219 -11.24 5.99 -9.18
C GLY A 219 -9.90 5.49 -8.65
N PRO A 220 -8.84 6.32 -8.72
CA PRO A 220 -7.51 5.88 -8.30
C PRO A 220 -7.44 5.69 -6.80
N THR A 221 -6.86 4.57 -6.38
CA THR A 221 -6.65 4.20 -4.98
C THR A 221 -5.17 3.92 -4.71
N VAL A 222 -4.74 4.19 -3.49
CA VAL A 222 -3.41 3.82 -2.97
C VAL A 222 -3.59 2.75 -1.93
N MET A 223 -2.73 1.73 -1.96
CA MET A 223 -2.69 0.62 -1.02
C MET A 223 -1.35 0.60 -0.30
N PHE A 224 -1.39 0.30 1.00
CA PHE A 224 -0.24 -0.02 1.82
C PHE A 224 -0.51 -1.30 2.61
N GLY A 225 0.51 -2.14 2.82
CA GLY A 225 0.41 -3.33 3.65
C GLY A 225 1.75 -3.97 3.94
N LEU A 226 1.74 -5.03 4.76
CA LEU A 226 2.90 -5.91 4.90
C LEU A 226 3.01 -6.82 3.68
N GLY A 227 4.25 -7.03 3.20
CA GLY A 227 4.53 -7.88 2.06
C GLY A 227 4.53 -9.37 2.39
N GLY A 228 4.80 -10.20 1.37
CA GLY A 228 4.87 -11.65 1.50
C GLY A 228 3.54 -12.27 1.93
N ILE A 229 3.62 -13.28 2.77
CA ILE A 229 2.45 -14.04 3.25
C ILE A 229 1.39 -13.18 3.95
N PHE A 230 1.78 -12.03 4.51
CA PHE A 230 0.83 -11.13 5.19
C PHE A 230 -0.16 -10.51 4.23
N VAL A 231 0.28 -10.08 3.06
CA VAL A 231 -0.64 -9.54 2.05
C VAL A 231 -1.39 -10.64 1.31
N GLU A 232 -0.73 -11.79 1.06
CA GLU A 232 -1.32 -12.88 0.29
C GLU A 232 -2.39 -13.65 1.06
N ILE A 233 -2.12 -13.95 2.34
CA ILE A 233 -2.99 -14.78 3.17
C ILE A 233 -3.87 -13.95 4.10
N LEU A 234 -3.27 -13.01 4.85
CA LEU A 234 -3.98 -12.25 5.88
C LEU A 234 -4.66 -11.01 5.32
N LYS A 235 -4.31 -10.58 4.10
CA LYS A 235 -4.85 -9.37 3.46
C LYS A 235 -4.75 -8.14 4.37
N ASP A 236 -3.66 -8.05 5.12
CA ASP A 236 -3.41 -6.95 6.05
C ASP A 236 -2.96 -5.71 5.27
N VAL A 237 -3.93 -5.00 4.76
CA VAL A 237 -3.75 -3.83 3.89
C VAL A 237 -4.68 -2.69 4.29
N SER A 238 -4.24 -1.48 4.04
CA SER A 238 -5.02 -0.25 4.15
C SER A 238 -5.12 0.42 2.80
N PHE A 239 -6.22 1.13 2.55
CA PHE A 239 -6.48 1.81 1.28
C PHE A 239 -6.82 3.28 1.49
N ARG A 240 -6.48 4.09 0.49
CA ARG A 240 -6.94 5.48 0.37
C ARG A 240 -7.39 5.76 -1.05
N VAL A 241 -8.47 6.52 -1.16
CA VAL A 241 -8.87 7.10 -2.44
C VAL A 241 -7.96 8.30 -2.71
N ALA A 242 -7.43 8.37 -3.90
CA ALA A 242 -6.55 9.45 -4.30
C ALA A 242 -7.37 10.73 -4.69
N PRO A 243 -6.85 11.94 -4.48
CA PRO A 243 -5.48 12.26 -4.07
C PRO A 243 -5.23 12.02 -2.58
N VAL A 244 -4.05 11.53 -2.24
CA VAL A 244 -3.60 11.36 -0.86
C VAL A 244 -2.65 12.49 -0.45
N ASN A 245 -2.44 12.66 0.84
CA ASN A 245 -1.50 13.61 1.43
C ASN A 245 -0.77 12.96 2.61
N MET A 246 0.27 13.62 3.12
CA MET A 246 1.10 13.07 4.19
C MET A 246 0.33 12.68 5.47
N PRO A 247 -0.61 13.49 6.01
CA PRO A 247 -1.45 13.05 7.14
C PRO A 247 -2.20 11.76 6.87
N SER A 248 -2.81 11.62 5.69
CA SER A 248 -3.51 10.42 5.26
C SER A 248 -2.60 9.21 5.15
N CYS A 249 -1.41 9.39 4.55
CA CYS A 249 -0.42 8.33 4.41
C CYS A 249 0.14 7.87 5.75
N ARG A 250 0.40 8.79 6.70
CA ARG A 250 0.80 8.44 8.07
C ARG A 250 -0.24 7.59 8.80
N ARG A 251 -1.52 7.90 8.62
CA ARG A 251 -2.60 7.07 9.18
C ARG A 251 -2.67 5.72 8.48
N MET A 252 -2.62 5.70 7.15
CA MET A 252 -2.65 4.48 6.35
C MET A 252 -1.60 3.47 6.80
N VAL A 253 -0.35 3.92 7.03
CA VAL A 253 0.74 3.07 7.52
C VAL A 253 0.47 2.52 8.92
N ARG A 254 -0.29 3.23 9.76
CA ARG A 254 -0.59 2.83 11.14
C ARG A 254 -1.87 2.01 11.30
N GLU A 255 -2.70 1.92 10.27
CA GLU A 255 -3.99 1.20 10.33
C GLU A 255 -3.87 -0.31 10.07
N ILE A 256 -2.72 -0.80 9.60
CA ILE A 256 -2.52 -2.23 9.40
C ILE A 256 -2.46 -2.98 10.74
N ASN A 257 -3.02 -4.18 10.79
CA ASN A 257 -3.00 -5.01 11.99
C ASN A 257 -1.58 -5.41 12.41
N GLY A 258 -0.69 -5.60 11.43
CA GLY A 258 0.72 -5.94 11.63
C GLY A 258 1.63 -4.77 12.01
N LEU A 259 1.09 -3.62 12.41
CA LEU A 259 1.89 -2.43 12.78
C LEU A 259 3.01 -2.74 13.77
N ALA A 260 2.78 -3.64 14.74
CA ALA A 260 3.79 -4.03 15.71
C ALA A 260 5.06 -4.60 15.06
N MET A 261 4.97 -5.23 13.89
CA MET A 261 6.12 -5.70 13.13
C MET A 261 6.99 -4.54 12.65
N LEU A 262 6.37 -3.44 12.23
CA LEU A 262 7.05 -2.22 11.80
C LEU A 262 7.65 -1.46 12.99
N GLN A 263 7.06 -1.58 14.17
CA GLN A 263 7.53 -0.96 15.40
C GLN A 263 8.65 -1.73 16.12
N GLY A 264 9.08 -2.87 15.57
CA GLY A 264 10.21 -3.63 16.11
C GLY A 264 9.81 -4.73 17.08
N ALA A 265 8.74 -5.46 16.81
CA ALA A 265 8.34 -6.63 17.60
C ALA A 265 9.46 -7.67 17.71
N ARG A 266 9.51 -8.37 18.86
CA ARG A 266 10.48 -9.44 19.18
C ARG A 266 11.95 -9.02 19.08
N GLY A 267 12.27 -7.77 19.45
CA GLY A 267 13.66 -7.29 19.48
C GLY A 267 14.25 -6.91 18.12
N SER A 268 13.44 -6.90 17.04
CA SER A 268 13.85 -6.30 15.78
C SER A 268 13.90 -4.78 15.89
N LYS A 269 14.73 -4.13 15.06
CA LYS A 269 14.79 -2.67 15.01
C LYS A 269 13.50 -2.12 14.40
N PRO A 270 12.95 -1.01 14.92
CA PRO A 270 11.79 -0.37 14.33
C PRO A 270 12.10 0.14 12.91
N CYS A 271 11.11 0.05 12.04
CA CYS A 271 11.14 0.64 10.71
C CYS A 271 10.87 2.16 10.78
N ASP A 272 11.32 2.87 9.78
CA ASP A 272 11.00 4.29 9.61
C ASP A 272 9.59 4.44 9.03
N LEU A 273 8.61 4.66 9.92
CA LEU A 273 7.20 4.80 9.53
C LEU A 273 6.96 6.09 8.72
N GLU A 274 7.78 7.12 8.93
CA GLU A 274 7.66 8.37 8.16
C GLU A 274 8.10 8.15 6.72
N ALA A 275 9.20 7.44 6.50
CA ALA A 275 9.64 7.07 5.16
C ALA A 275 8.64 6.17 4.43
N LEU A 276 7.94 5.28 5.15
CA LEU A 276 6.86 4.47 4.57
C LEU A 276 5.65 5.33 4.18
N ALA A 277 5.29 6.32 4.99
CA ALA A 277 4.22 7.26 4.68
C ALA A 277 4.60 8.16 3.49
N GLU A 278 5.85 8.65 3.45
CA GLU A 278 6.38 9.34 2.28
C GLU A 278 6.28 8.46 1.02
N ALA A 279 6.65 7.20 1.09
CA ALA A 279 6.54 6.27 -0.01
C ALA A 279 5.10 6.07 -0.49
N ALA A 280 4.14 6.04 0.41
CA ALA A 280 2.72 5.94 0.07
C ALA A 280 2.16 7.23 -0.56
N ASP A 281 2.56 8.42 -0.06
CA ASP A 281 2.22 9.70 -0.67
C ASP A 281 2.73 9.79 -2.11
N PHE A 282 3.87 9.19 -2.36
CA PHE A 282 4.49 9.11 -3.67
C PHE A 282 3.84 8.13 -4.64
N ALA A 283 3.28 7.04 -4.16
CA ALA A 283 2.59 6.08 -5.02
C ALA A 283 1.45 6.74 -5.81
N TYR A 284 0.97 7.88 -5.34
CA TYR A 284 0.00 8.70 -6.06
C TYR A 284 0.59 9.99 -6.67
N GLY A 285 1.73 10.50 -6.16
CA GLY A 285 2.48 11.63 -6.69
C GLY A 285 1.67 12.86 -7.10
N GLY A 286 1.14 13.58 -6.13
CA GLY A 286 0.63 14.94 -6.17
C GLY A 286 0.23 15.58 -7.51
N ARG A 287 -0.93 16.20 -7.51
CA ARG A 287 -1.51 17.18 -8.45
C ARG A 287 -1.20 17.01 -9.94
N THR A 288 -2.19 16.73 -10.63
CA THR A 288 -2.77 17.01 -11.92
C THR A 288 -3.20 15.75 -12.64
N ALA A 289 -4.28 15.18 -12.17
CA ALA A 289 -5.21 14.54 -13.08
C ALA A 289 -6.49 15.40 -13.10
N ARG A 290 -6.44 16.59 -13.70
CA ARG A 290 -7.64 17.13 -14.32
C ARG A 290 -7.88 16.28 -15.55
N HIS A 291 -8.77 15.32 -15.38
CA HIS A 291 -9.26 14.52 -16.48
C HIS A 291 -9.92 15.37 -17.54
N ARG A 292 -9.36 15.31 -18.75
CA ARG A 292 -10.16 15.24 -19.97
C ARG A 292 -9.77 13.94 -20.66
N GLY A 293 -10.62 12.90 -20.57
CA GLY A 293 -10.49 11.68 -21.34
C GLY A 293 -9.54 10.60 -20.79
N GLY A 294 -9.92 9.93 -19.75
CA GLY A 294 -9.88 8.50 -19.62
C GLY A 294 -8.59 7.71 -19.67
N ARG A 295 -7.46 8.09 -19.03
CA ARG A 295 -6.43 7.13 -18.61
C ARG A 295 -5.67 7.65 -17.41
N PHE A 296 -5.70 6.89 -16.32
CA PHE A 296 -4.89 7.12 -15.13
C PHE A 296 -3.46 6.64 -15.40
N GLU A 297 -2.49 7.51 -15.15
CA GLU A 297 -1.07 7.16 -15.14
C GLU A 297 -0.58 7.25 -13.69
N PRO A 298 -0.14 6.13 -13.09
CA PRO A 298 0.37 6.14 -11.72
C PRO A 298 1.65 6.97 -11.64
N ARG A 299 1.75 7.82 -10.63
CA ARG A 299 2.93 8.64 -10.35
C ARG A 299 3.53 8.20 -9.03
N VAL A 300 4.80 7.87 -9.03
CA VAL A 300 5.56 7.41 -7.86
C VAL A 300 6.62 8.44 -7.48
N ARG A 301 6.76 8.74 -6.18
CA ARG A 301 7.75 9.65 -5.60
C ARG A 301 8.35 9.06 -4.32
N LEU A 302 9.68 9.01 -4.10
CA LEU A 302 10.34 8.69 -2.84
C LEU A 302 11.51 9.65 -2.56
N ARG A 303 11.68 10.11 -1.32
CA ARG A 303 12.75 11.03 -0.90
C ARG A 303 13.88 10.31 -0.16
N LYS A 304 15.11 10.84 -0.25
CA LYS A 304 16.28 10.43 0.54
C LYS A 304 16.02 10.68 2.02
N GLY A 305 16.26 9.67 2.87
CA GLY A 305 16.36 9.89 4.31
C GLY A 305 15.76 8.85 5.22
N ALA A 306 15.46 7.67 4.73
CA ALA A 306 14.76 6.62 5.49
C ALA A 306 15.53 5.97 6.64
N CYS A 307 16.75 6.40 6.95
CA CYS A 307 17.51 5.86 8.09
C CYS A 307 18.35 6.97 8.76
N ARG A 308 17.77 7.70 9.70
CA ARG A 308 18.55 8.40 10.72
C ARG A 308 18.92 7.38 11.81
N GLY A 309 20.14 6.89 11.74
CA GLY A 309 20.69 5.98 12.75
C GLY A 309 21.43 4.81 12.13
N GLY A 310 22.56 5.07 11.51
CA GLY A 310 23.67 4.10 11.33
C GLY A 310 23.37 2.76 10.65
N CYS A 311 22.30 2.60 9.90
CA CYS A 311 22.07 1.42 9.07
C CYS A 311 22.12 1.79 7.59
N PRO A 312 23.02 1.21 6.80
CA PRO A 312 23.08 1.41 5.36
C PRO A 312 22.02 0.53 4.67
N HIS A 313 20.74 0.82 4.89
CA HIS A 313 19.67 0.08 4.25
C HIS A 313 18.98 0.97 3.21
N ARG A 314 19.44 0.83 1.98
CA ARG A 314 18.74 1.35 0.80
C ARG A 314 17.42 0.60 0.64
N ALA A 315 16.34 1.33 0.35
CA ALA A 315 15.08 0.72 0.00
C ALA A 315 15.27 -0.18 -1.24
N ALA A 316 14.98 -1.46 -1.11
CA ALA A 316 14.96 -2.36 -2.25
C ALA A 316 13.52 -2.37 -2.79
N GLY A 317 13.28 -1.56 -3.80
CA GLY A 317 12.05 -1.64 -4.56
C GLY A 317 12.11 -2.87 -5.48
N ALA A 318 11.26 -3.85 -5.26
CA ALA A 318 10.93 -4.85 -6.24
C ALA A 318 9.50 -4.62 -6.70
N LEU A 319 9.32 -4.45 -8.00
CA LEU A 319 8.00 -4.41 -8.62
C LEU A 319 7.55 -5.86 -8.80
N THR A 320 6.41 -6.20 -8.24
CA THR A 320 5.76 -7.48 -8.53
C THR A 320 4.48 -7.19 -9.29
N GLU A 321 4.36 -7.77 -10.47
CA GLU A 321 3.20 -7.68 -11.34
C GLU A 321 2.07 -8.66 -10.93
N ASN A 322 2.15 -9.25 -9.74
CA ASN A 322 1.10 -10.15 -9.26
C ASN A 322 -0.15 -9.35 -8.96
N GLY A 323 -1.02 -9.28 -9.96
CA GLY A 323 -2.39 -8.84 -9.78
C GLY A 323 -3.03 -9.72 -8.70
N PHE A 324 -3.59 -9.09 -7.70
CA PHE A 324 -4.42 -9.73 -6.70
C PHE A 324 -5.60 -10.39 -7.43
N GLU A 325 -5.59 -11.71 -7.60
CA GLU A 325 -6.79 -12.43 -7.95
C GLU A 325 -7.70 -12.40 -6.73
N GLY A 326 -8.76 -11.59 -6.81
CA GLY A 326 -9.73 -11.47 -5.76
C GLY A 326 -10.36 -12.83 -5.47
N GLY A 327 -10.16 -13.35 -4.25
CA GLY A 327 -10.98 -14.41 -3.72
C GLY A 327 -12.45 -13.97 -3.62
N PRO A 328 -13.41 -14.89 -3.44
CA PRO A 328 -14.83 -14.57 -3.39
C PRO A 328 -15.10 -13.52 -2.29
N GLY A 329 -15.45 -12.32 -2.69
CA GLY A 329 -15.72 -11.18 -1.82
C GLY A 329 -15.03 -9.87 -2.20
N PHE A 330 -14.11 -9.89 -3.16
CA PHE A 330 -13.60 -8.67 -3.79
C PHE A 330 -14.11 -8.58 -5.23
N PRO A 331 -14.60 -7.40 -5.68
CA PRO A 331 -14.89 -7.22 -7.09
C PRO A 331 -13.59 -7.44 -7.88
N ALA A 332 -13.66 -8.25 -8.93
CA ALA A 332 -12.54 -8.54 -9.81
C ALA A 332 -11.98 -7.23 -10.37
N LEU A 333 -10.83 -6.80 -9.83
CA LEU A 333 -10.08 -5.67 -10.34
C LEU A 333 -9.64 -6.04 -11.77
N ARG A 334 -10.07 -5.27 -12.75
CA ARG A 334 -9.64 -5.49 -14.12
C ARG A 334 -8.12 -5.37 -14.20
N ARG A 335 -7.45 -6.39 -14.73
CA ARG A 335 -6.00 -6.63 -14.78
C ARG A 335 -5.16 -5.51 -15.44
N ARG A 336 -5.72 -4.38 -15.83
CA ARG A 336 -5.03 -3.46 -16.76
C ARG A 336 -4.32 -2.27 -16.13
N ASP A 337 -4.54 -1.97 -14.82
CA ASP A 337 -4.15 -0.67 -14.28
C ASP A 337 -3.56 -0.73 -12.85
N ASN A 338 -3.04 -1.88 -12.42
CA ASN A 338 -2.50 -2.05 -11.08
C ASN A 338 -0.97 -1.90 -11.05
N PHE A 339 -0.47 -1.09 -10.15
CA PHE A 339 0.96 -0.88 -9.94
C PHE A 339 1.30 -1.09 -8.46
N TYR A 340 2.25 -1.98 -8.17
CA TYR A 340 2.67 -2.30 -6.81
C TYR A 340 4.17 -2.11 -6.64
N LEU A 341 4.55 -1.44 -5.55
CA LEU A 341 5.91 -1.28 -5.09
C LEU A 341 6.12 -2.13 -3.83
N ARG A 342 7.03 -3.06 -3.86
CA ARG A 342 7.42 -3.86 -2.71
C ARG A 342 8.63 -3.21 -2.05
N VAL A 343 8.50 -2.76 -0.81
CA VAL A 343 9.54 -2.04 -0.05
C VAL A 343 10.01 -2.90 1.11
N GLY A 344 11.30 -3.19 1.17
CA GLY A 344 11.90 -4.04 2.20
C GLY A 344 11.93 -5.52 1.83
N LYS A 345 12.80 -6.28 2.46
CA LYS A 345 12.98 -7.69 2.13
C LYS A 345 13.17 -8.56 3.36
N LYS A 346 12.47 -9.67 3.38
CA LYS A 346 12.84 -10.85 4.16
C LYS A 346 12.92 -12.05 3.22
N TYR A 347 14.14 -12.58 3.04
CA TYR A 347 14.31 -13.98 2.69
C TYR A 347 15.14 -14.60 3.81
N ALA A 348 14.53 -15.52 4.52
CA ALA A 348 15.24 -16.43 5.40
C ALA A 348 15.84 -17.55 4.55
#